data_9e2c90b1172f88b968faa7e20285285b
#
_entry.id   9e2c90b1172f88b968faa7e20285285b
#
_cell.length_a   1.000
_cell.length_b   1.000
_cell.length_c   1.000
_cell.angle_alpha   90.00
_cell.angle_beta   90.00
_cell.angle_gamma   90.00
#
_symmetry.space_group_name_H-M   'P 1'
#
loop_
_entity.id
_entity.type
_entity.pdbx_description
1 polymer ?
#
loop_
_entity_poly.entity_id
_entity_poly.type
_entity_poly.pdbx_seq_one_letter_code
_entity_poly.pdbx_strand_id
1 'polypeptide(L)'
;MAKIFATFLCLYFAFIDCTRLHAAAARPRVVIAHAAMNFRVTPLWVAQDQDFFGKYGIDSEVIYMRGGPTLLSGMLSGDIQVGWTASGIIAPVAEGADFVIVAGFNNRVTDELIVRPGIKRPEDLRGKRVGVQSIGGGGWMGVMLGLESLGLEPKRDDIRMLVIGDNTIRGQALESGTIDATSLDGAFARKAKARGLVSLADFSTANIPIMNHVVAVKKTYLQRQPEIVENVLRALVEGLAFTWSPKSKSAVLRSVARRLRITDTAIAEDGYQELLTRGGLEKRPHPSVEGMRNVQRLMQISNPRVGEVKPDDVLDRSLMRKLEDSGFIDRMYNLYPPK
;
A
#
# COMPACT_ATOMS: atom_id res chain seq x y z
N MET A 1 -2.38 52.92 -67.61
CA MET A 1 -3.07 51.82 -66.91
C MET A 1 -2.08 50.89 -66.28
N ALA A 2 -1.28 51.34 -65.29
CA ALA A 2 -0.28 50.51 -64.61
C ALA A 2 0.05 51.01 -63.19
N LYS A 3 -0.97 51.41 -62.42
CA LYS A 3 -0.80 51.87 -61.01
C LYS A 3 -1.86 51.37 -60.01
N ILE A 4 -2.72 50.41 -60.40
CA ILE A 4 -3.83 49.93 -59.55
C ILE A 4 -3.64 48.49 -59.09
N PHE A 5 -2.54 47.78 -59.51
CA PHE A 5 -2.31 46.34 -59.16
C PHE A 5 -1.39 46.08 -57.98
N ALA A 6 -0.79 47.12 -57.38
CA ALA A 6 0.22 46.96 -56.32
C ALA A 6 -0.34 47.08 -54.88
N THR A 7 -1.62 47.46 -54.70
CA THR A 7 -2.18 47.75 -53.36
C THR A 7 -3.01 46.60 -52.77
N PHE A 8 -3.28 45.54 -53.53
CA PHE A 8 -4.11 44.41 -53.06
C PHE A 8 -3.28 43.19 -52.56
N LEU A 9 -1.94 43.20 -52.72
CA LEU A 9 -1.10 42.06 -52.30
C LEU A 9 -0.52 42.21 -50.89
N CYS A 10 -0.66 43.37 -50.25
CA CYS A 10 -0.13 43.59 -48.90
C CYS A 10 -1.13 43.36 -47.76
N LEU A 11 -2.42 43.09 -48.05
CA LEU A 11 -3.45 42.89 -47.01
C LEU A 11 -3.81 41.42 -46.74
N TYR A 12 -3.17 40.47 -47.40
CA TYR A 12 -3.44 39.03 -47.21
C TYR A 12 -2.45 38.32 -46.27
N PHE A 13 -1.41 39.06 -45.80
CA PHE A 13 -0.38 38.47 -44.89
C PHE A 13 -0.53 38.81 -43.39
N ALA A 14 -1.63 39.49 -43.01
CA ALA A 14 -1.80 39.98 -41.62
C ALA A 14 -2.77 39.16 -40.76
N PHE A 15 -3.28 38.00 -41.24
CA PHE A 15 -4.16 37.12 -40.46
C PHE A 15 -3.72 35.66 -40.45
N ILE A 16 -2.40 35.41 -40.34
CA ILE A 16 -1.94 34.13 -39.74
C ILE A 16 -1.89 34.39 -38.25
N ASP A 17 -3.09 34.45 -37.62
CA ASP A 17 -3.22 34.22 -36.19
C ASP A 17 -2.58 32.86 -35.90
N CYS A 18 -1.40 32.96 -35.36
CA CYS A 18 -0.66 31.83 -34.79
C CYS A 18 -1.49 31.33 -33.59
N THR A 19 -2.59 30.62 -33.85
CA THR A 19 -3.18 29.73 -32.85
C THR A 19 -2.07 28.78 -32.47
N ARG A 20 -1.26 29.19 -31.44
CA ARG A 20 -0.43 28.27 -30.70
C ARG A 20 -1.39 27.21 -30.18
N LEU A 21 -1.52 26.13 -30.91
CA LEU A 21 -1.99 24.88 -30.33
C LEU A 21 -1.01 24.64 -29.16
N HIS A 22 -1.44 24.98 -27.97
CA HIS A 22 -0.82 24.44 -26.79
C HIS A 22 -1.11 22.94 -26.88
N ALA A 23 -0.19 22.19 -27.50
CA ALA A 23 -0.16 20.76 -27.32
C ALA A 23 -0.15 20.54 -25.80
N ALA A 24 -1.26 20.07 -25.26
CA ALA A 24 -1.32 19.73 -23.84
C ALA A 24 -0.13 18.81 -23.59
N ALA A 25 0.81 19.26 -22.76
CA ALA A 25 2.01 18.48 -22.46
C ALA A 25 1.54 17.09 -22.06
N ALA A 26 2.09 16.05 -22.71
CA ALA A 26 1.71 14.67 -22.41
C ALA A 26 1.92 14.43 -20.91
N ARG A 27 0.92 13.86 -20.25
CA ARG A 27 1.02 13.53 -18.82
C ARG A 27 2.20 12.60 -18.61
N PRO A 28 3.04 12.83 -17.57
CA PRO A 28 4.13 11.91 -17.26
C PRO A 28 3.55 10.52 -16.92
N ARG A 29 4.11 9.49 -17.57
CA ARG A 29 3.75 8.10 -17.28
C ARG A 29 4.45 7.66 -16.01
N VAL A 30 3.68 7.09 -15.09
CA VAL A 30 4.16 6.58 -13.80
C VAL A 30 3.65 5.16 -13.58
N VAL A 31 4.56 4.20 -13.49
CA VAL A 31 4.23 2.83 -13.10
C VAL A 31 4.20 2.74 -11.59
N ILE A 32 3.04 2.39 -11.06
CA ILE A 32 2.78 2.22 -9.63
C ILE A 32 2.52 0.75 -9.36
N ALA A 33 3.40 0.08 -8.62
CA ALA A 33 3.21 -1.31 -8.27
C ALA A 33 2.70 -1.48 -6.84
N HIS A 34 1.87 -2.50 -6.61
CA HIS A 34 1.49 -2.90 -5.26
C HIS A 34 1.84 -4.36 -4.97
N ALA A 35 2.27 -4.65 -3.72
CA ALA A 35 2.80 -5.95 -3.32
C ALA A 35 1.77 -6.87 -2.65
N ALA A 36 0.56 -6.38 -2.37
CA ALA A 36 -0.45 -7.12 -1.62
C ALA A 36 -1.81 -7.10 -2.33
N MET A 37 -2.57 -8.19 -2.15
CA MET A 37 -3.97 -8.30 -2.57
C MET A 37 -4.85 -8.42 -1.32
N ASN A 38 -5.18 -7.27 -0.74
CA ASN A 38 -6.04 -7.16 0.44
C ASN A 38 -6.79 -5.82 0.46
N PHE A 39 -7.72 -5.67 1.39
CA PHE A 39 -8.57 -4.48 1.49
C PHE A 39 -7.79 -3.18 1.72
N ARG A 40 -6.61 -3.21 2.35
CA ARG A 40 -5.81 -2.00 2.66
C ARG A 40 -5.18 -1.35 1.43
N VAL A 41 -5.21 -2.02 0.26
CA VAL A 41 -4.81 -1.43 -1.03
C VAL A 41 -5.92 -0.57 -1.65
N THR A 42 -7.11 -0.57 -1.08
CA THR A 42 -8.30 0.13 -1.61
C THR A 42 -8.06 1.58 -2.02
N PRO A 43 -7.35 2.45 -1.25
CA PRO A 43 -7.12 3.82 -1.68
C PRO A 43 -6.40 3.93 -3.03
N LEU A 44 -5.42 3.04 -3.30
CA LEU A 44 -4.71 2.98 -4.58
C LEU A 44 -5.66 2.54 -5.71
N TRP A 45 -6.44 1.50 -5.48
CA TRP A 45 -7.38 0.98 -6.49
C TRP A 45 -8.48 1.97 -6.81
N VAL A 46 -9.00 2.66 -5.80
CA VAL A 46 -9.99 3.73 -5.96
C VAL A 46 -9.39 4.91 -6.73
N ALA A 47 -8.16 5.32 -6.40
CA ALA A 47 -7.49 6.40 -7.11
C ALA A 47 -7.34 6.10 -8.61
N GLN A 48 -7.04 4.84 -8.97
CA GLN A 48 -7.00 4.38 -10.36
C GLN A 48 -8.40 4.36 -10.99
N ASP A 49 -9.39 3.77 -10.31
CA ASP A 49 -10.73 3.55 -10.88
C ASP A 49 -11.53 4.84 -11.05
N GLN A 50 -11.27 5.86 -10.22
CA GLN A 50 -11.91 7.18 -10.27
C GLN A 50 -11.08 8.20 -11.07
N ASP A 51 -10.01 7.77 -11.74
CA ASP A 51 -9.06 8.62 -12.49
C ASP A 51 -8.49 9.79 -11.67
N PHE A 52 -8.27 9.57 -10.36
CA PHE A 52 -7.66 10.63 -9.55
C PHE A 52 -6.20 10.91 -9.95
N PHE A 53 -5.46 9.91 -10.44
CA PHE A 53 -4.15 10.15 -11.02
C PHE A 53 -4.23 11.08 -12.23
N GLY A 54 -5.16 10.82 -13.16
CA GLY A 54 -5.40 11.68 -14.32
C GLY A 54 -5.83 13.09 -13.92
N LYS A 55 -6.66 13.24 -12.89
CA LYS A 55 -7.05 14.53 -12.31
C LYS A 55 -5.83 15.36 -11.85
N TYR A 56 -4.80 14.70 -11.30
CA TYR A 56 -3.57 15.36 -10.87
C TYR A 56 -2.45 15.30 -11.93
N GLY A 57 -2.81 15.10 -13.21
CA GLY A 57 -1.88 15.21 -14.33
C GLY A 57 -0.94 14.02 -14.50
N ILE A 58 -1.25 12.86 -13.95
CA ILE A 58 -0.45 11.64 -14.05
C ILE A 58 -1.12 10.63 -15.00
N ASP A 59 -0.37 10.10 -15.97
CA ASP A 59 -0.72 8.90 -16.72
C ASP A 59 -0.22 7.68 -15.93
N SER A 60 -1.11 7.03 -15.18
CA SER A 60 -0.72 5.98 -14.23
C SER A 60 -1.01 4.58 -14.76
N GLU A 61 -0.04 3.69 -14.60
CA GLU A 61 -0.21 2.25 -14.75
C GLU A 61 -0.08 1.57 -13.40
N VAL A 62 -1.16 0.95 -12.90
CA VAL A 62 -1.16 0.26 -11.62
C VAL A 62 -1.05 -1.25 -11.84
N ILE A 63 0.03 -1.86 -11.33
CA ILE A 63 0.33 -3.29 -11.51
C ILE A 63 0.48 -4.02 -10.17
N TYR A 64 0.13 -5.31 -10.16
CA TYR A 64 0.35 -6.19 -9.02
C TYR A 64 1.67 -6.96 -9.19
N MET A 65 2.53 -6.88 -8.16
CA MET A 65 3.76 -7.66 -8.04
C MET A 65 3.68 -8.55 -6.80
N ARG A 66 3.83 -9.87 -6.96
CA ARG A 66 3.67 -10.79 -5.83
C ARG A 66 4.78 -10.61 -4.79
N GLY A 67 4.44 -9.96 -3.67
CA GLY A 67 5.30 -9.76 -2.50
C GLY A 67 6.26 -8.57 -2.62
N GLY A 68 6.64 -8.03 -1.46
CA GLY A 68 7.52 -6.87 -1.35
C GLY A 68 8.87 -7.02 -2.06
N PRO A 69 9.62 -8.12 -1.86
CA PRO A 69 10.93 -8.30 -2.51
C PRO A 69 10.88 -8.21 -4.04
N THR A 70 9.88 -8.82 -4.69
CA THR A 70 9.71 -8.76 -6.15
C THR A 70 9.43 -7.33 -6.62
N LEU A 71 8.56 -6.60 -5.90
CA LEU A 71 8.27 -5.20 -6.20
C LEU A 71 9.54 -4.33 -6.06
N LEU A 72 10.32 -4.52 -5.00
CA LEU A 72 11.54 -3.76 -4.78
C LEU A 72 12.59 -4.01 -5.87
N SER A 73 12.68 -5.23 -6.41
CA SER A 73 13.54 -5.53 -7.57
C SER A 73 13.14 -4.72 -8.80
N GLY A 74 11.83 -4.59 -9.09
CA GLY A 74 11.34 -3.74 -10.18
C GLY A 74 11.58 -2.24 -9.94
N MET A 75 11.58 -1.79 -8.68
CA MET A 75 11.97 -0.42 -8.34
C MET A 75 13.49 -0.20 -8.51
N LEU A 76 14.32 -1.20 -8.17
CA LEU A 76 15.77 -1.12 -8.36
C LEU A 76 16.13 -1.01 -9.83
N SER A 77 15.50 -1.79 -10.73
CA SER A 77 15.71 -1.69 -12.18
C SER A 77 15.26 -0.35 -12.78
N GLY A 78 14.33 0.34 -12.11
CA GLY A 78 13.73 1.59 -12.59
C GLY A 78 12.44 1.41 -13.40
N ASP A 79 11.99 0.19 -13.62
CA ASP A 79 10.72 -0.10 -14.31
C ASP A 79 9.50 0.38 -13.50
N ILE A 80 9.63 0.44 -12.18
CA ILE A 80 8.61 0.89 -11.25
C ILE A 80 9.09 2.17 -10.56
N GLN A 81 8.32 3.26 -10.69
CA GLN A 81 8.64 4.55 -10.09
C GLN A 81 8.10 4.65 -8.66
N VAL A 82 6.93 4.08 -8.39
CA VAL A 82 6.24 4.18 -7.10
C VAL A 82 5.82 2.80 -6.62
N GLY A 83 6.21 2.45 -5.40
CA GLY A 83 5.85 1.18 -4.77
C GLY A 83 4.83 1.37 -3.64
N TRP A 84 3.66 0.73 -3.73
CA TRP A 84 2.77 0.49 -2.60
C TRP A 84 3.16 -0.84 -1.96
N THR A 85 3.98 -0.78 -0.92
CA THR A 85 4.66 -1.94 -0.34
C THR A 85 4.65 -1.90 1.18
N ALA A 86 5.61 -2.55 1.83
CA ALA A 86 5.82 -2.53 3.27
C ALA A 86 7.20 -1.94 3.60
N SER A 87 7.40 -1.59 4.86
CA SER A 87 8.63 -0.96 5.35
C SER A 87 9.88 -1.86 5.37
N GLY A 88 9.77 -3.13 4.92
CA GLY A 88 10.91 -4.01 4.67
C GLY A 88 11.95 -3.47 3.67
N ILE A 89 11.64 -2.38 3.00
CA ILE A 89 12.57 -1.57 2.18
C ILE A 89 13.84 -1.13 2.96
N ILE A 90 13.81 -1.11 4.30
CA ILE A 90 14.99 -0.81 5.11
C ILE A 90 16.13 -1.82 4.86
N ALA A 91 15.83 -3.07 4.52
CA ALA A 91 16.85 -4.08 4.24
C ALA A 91 17.68 -3.76 2.98
N PRO A 92 17.11 -3.52 1.79
CA PRO A 92 17.89 -3.07 0.65
C PRO A 92 18.55 -1.69 0.86
N VAL A 93 17.96 -0.80 1.69
CA VAL A 93 18.63 0.48 2.04
C VAL A 93 19.90 0.23 2.85
N ALA A 94 19.91 -0.74 3.77
CA ALA A 94 21.11 -1.16 4.49
C ALA A 94 22.22 -1.71 3.55
N GLU A 95 21.84 -2.17 2.36
CA GLU A 95 22.76 -2.62 1.29
C GLU A 95 23.06 -1.52 0.26
N GLY A 96 22.69 -0.28 0.52
CA GLY A 96 23.01 0.88 -0.31
C GLY A 96 21.95 1.28 -1.35
N ALA A 97 20.76 0.66 -1.33
CA ALA A 97 19.66 1.11 -2.18
C ALA A 97 19.14 2.50 -1.76
N ASP A 98 18.85 3.36 -2.72
CA ASP A 98 18.43 4.75 -2.48
C ASP A 98 16.93 4.94 -2.29
N PHE A 99 16.27 4.03 -1.56
CA PHE A 99 14.82 4.12 -1.31
C PHE A 99 14.47 5.03 -0.15
N VAL A 100 13.26 5.59 -0.24
CA VAL A 100 12.64 6.37 0.83
C VAL A 100 11.12 6.15 0.85
N ILE A 101 10.54 6.15 2.04
CA ILE A 101 9.09 6.07 2.27
C ILE A 101 8.55 7.49 2.41
N VAL A 102 7.57 7.84 1.58
CA VAL A 102 6.96 9.18 1.54
C VAL A 102 5.55 9.22 2.16
N ALA A 103 4.90 8.06 2.35
CA ALA A 103 3.61 7.97 3.06
C ALA A 103 3.43 6.60 3.73
N GLY A 104 2.63 6.53 4.81
CA GLY A 104 2.29 5.33 5.55
C GLY A 104 0.79 5.21 5.78
N PHE A 105 0.12 4.31 5.06
CA PHE A 105 -1.34 4.17 5.08
C PHE A 105 -1.84 3.21 6.15
N ASN A 106 -0.97 2.35 6.70
CA ASN A 106 -1.31 1.46 7.81
C ASN A 106 -0.11 1.34 8.75
N ASN A 107 -0.30 1.72 10.01
CA ASN A 107 0.76 1.81 11.01
C ASN A 107 0.56 0.83 12.19
N ARG A 108 -0.33 -0.17 12.03
CA ARG A 108 -0.61 -1.18 13.07
C ARG A 108 -0.79 -2.56 12.47
N VAL A 109 -0.44 -3.59 13.24
CA VAL A 109 -0.82 -4.98 12.90
C VAL A 109 -2.29 -5.14 13.25
N THR A 110 -3.11 -5.54 12.26
CA THR A 110 -4.57 -5.63 12.39
C THR A 110 -5.13 -6.97 11.94
N ASP A 111 -4.28 -7.94 11.63
CA ASP A 111 -4.69 -9.27 11.19
C ASP A 111 -5.09 -10.14 12.39
N GLU A 112 -5.87 -11.19 12.13
CA GLU A 112 -6.10 -12.28 13.07
C GLU A 112 -5.16 -13.45 12.77
N LEU A 113 -4.61 -14.08 13.81
CA LEU A 113 -3.87 -15.33 13.68
C LEU A 113 -4.87 -16.50 13.67
N ILE A 114 -5.10 -17.03 12.48
CA ILE A 114 -6.04 -18.13 12.27
C ILE A 114 -5.27 -19.46 12.25
N VAL A 115 -5.80 -20.44 12.96
CA VAL A 115 -5.20 -21.76 13.19
C VAL A 115 -6.17 -22.89 12.88
N ARG A 116 -5.63 -24.08 12.68
CA ARG A 116 -6.42 -25.31 12.57
C ARG A 116 -7.02 -25.70 13.92
N PRO A 117 -8.18 -26.37 13.92
CA PRO A 117 -8.73 -26.98 15.13
C PRO A 117 -7.70 -27.86 15.83
N GLY A 118 -7.60 -27.75 17.16
CA GLY A 118 -6.62 -28.48 17.97
C GLY A 118 -5.48 -27.58 18.47
N ILE A 119 -5.21 -26.44 17.85
CA ILE A 119 -4.34 -25.38 18.40
C ILE A 119 -5.23 -24.45 19.22
N LYS A 120 -5.03 -24.44 20.54
CA LYS A 120 -5.93 -23.74 21.49
C LYS A 120 -5.23 -22.59 22.21
N ARG A 121 -3.92 -22.62 22.30
CA ARG A 121 -3.09 -21.62 23.01
C ARG A 121 -1.80 -21.37 22.23
N PRO A 122 -1.11 -20.25 22.46
CA PRO A 122 0.09 -19.87 21.74
C PRO A 122 1.17 -20.96 21.72
N GLU A 123 1.39 -21.66 22.85
CA GLU A 123 2.42 -22.69 22.97
C GLU A 123 2.20 -23.89 22.04
N ASP A 124 0.97 -24.13 21.62
CA ASP A 124 0.63 -25.21 20.68
C ASP A 124 1.17 -24.94 19.26
N LEU A 125 1.67 -23.71 19.00
CA LEU A 125 2.33 -23.33 17.74
C LEU A 125 3.79 -23.81 17.65
N ARG A 126 4.39 -24.30 18.75
CA ARG A 126 5.75 -24.86 18.72
C ARG A 126 5.82 -26.03 17.75
N GLY A 127 6.86 -26.02 16.89
CA GLY A 127 7.07 -27.03 15.84
C GLY A 127 6.08 -26.93 14.67
N LYS A 128 5.20 -25.93 14.63
CA LYS A 128 4.15 -25.80 13.58
C LYS A 128 4.61 -24.99 12.38
N ARG A 129 3.85 -25.15 11.28
CA ARG A 129 4.05 -24.46 10.01
C ARG A 129 3.13 -23.23 9.95
N VAL A 130 3.73 -22.06 9.79
CA VAL A 130 3.00 -20.79 9.66
C VAL A 130 3.14 -20.27 8.24
N GLY A 131 2.01 -20.11 7.54
CA GLY A 131 1.97 -19.60 6.18
C GLY A 131 2.10 -18.08 6.12
N VAL A 132 2.95 -17.58 5.22
CA VAL A 132 3.14 -16.15 4.94
C VAL A 132 3.11 -15.88 3.44
N GLN A 133 2.93 -14.61 3.04
CA GLN A 133 2.93 -14.24 1.63
C GLN A 133 4.35 -14.27 1.04
N SER A 134 5.31 -13.67 1.73
CA SER A 134 6.72 -13.60 1.37
C SER A 134 7.55 -13.29 2.62
N ILE A 135 8.76 -13.81 2.71
CA ILE A 135 9.70 -13.44 3.77
C ILE A 135 10.13 -11.98 3.60
N GLY A 136 10.17 -11.22 4.70
CA GLY A 136 10.47 -9.78 4.69
C GLY A 136 9.35 -8.89 4.16
N GLY A 137 8.22 -9.45 3.71
CA GLY A 137 7.03 -8.68 3.34
C GLY A 137 6.16 -8.31 4.54
N GLY A 138 5.18 -7.42 4.33
CA GLY A 138 4.33 -6.88 5.40
C GLY A 138 3.58 -7.93 6.20
N GLY A 139 3.01 -8.94 5.54
CA GLY A 139 2.32 -10.04 6.22
C GLY A 139 3.25 -10.88 7.10
N TRP A 140 4.48 -11.15 6.65
CA TRP A 140 5.49 -11.84 7.45
C TRP A 140 5.89 -11.01 8.68
N MET A 141 6.15 -9.71 8.50
CA MET A 141 6.47 -8.82 9.63
C MET A 141 5.35 -8.76 10.66
N GLY A 142 4.09 -8.69 10.20
CA GLY A 142 2.92 -8.73 11.08
C GLY A 142 2.82 -10.03 11.87
N VAL A 143 3.07 -11.18 11.23
CA VAL A 143 3.11 -12.48 11.91
C VAL A 143 4.23 -12.52 12.96
N MET A 144 5.44 -12.08 12.61
CA MET A 144 6.58 -12.09 13.52
C MET A 144 6.32 -11.26 14.78
N LEU A 145 5.84 -10.01 14.61
CA LEU A 145 5.48 -9.13 15.74
C LEU A 145 4.28 -9.67 16.52
N GLY A 146 3.32 -10.28 15.84
CA GLY A 146 2.19 -10.93 16.48
C GLY A 146 2.61 -12.12 17.33
N LEU A 147 3.46 -13.02 16.83
CA LEU A 147 4.00 -14.15 17.61
C LEU A 147 4.81 -13.66 18.81
N GLU A 148 5.63 -12.63 18.63
CA GLU A 148 6.36 -12.01 19.74
C GLU A 148 5.43 -11.49 20.84
N SER A 149 4.31 -10.84 20.47
CA SER A 149 3.31 -10.37 21.45
C SER A 149 2.63 -11.49 22.21
N LEU A 150 2.68 -12.72 21.68
CA LEU A 150 2.22 -13.96 22.33
C LEU A 150 3.33 -14.69 23.09
N GLY A 151 4.53 -14.11 23.23
CA GLY A 151 5.69 -14.71 23.90
C GLY A 151 6.40 -15.79 23.09
N LEU A 152 6.14 -15.90 21.78
CA LEU A 152 6.72 -16.87 20.87
C LEU A 152 7.84 -16.24 20.03
N GLU A 153 8.88 -17.02 19.76
CA GLU A 153 9.99 -16.67 18.89
C GLU A 153 10.23 -17.83 17.90
N PRO A 154 10.08 -17.59 16.58
CA PRO A 154 10.05 -18.68 15.59
C PRO A 154 11.24 -19.61 15.63
N LYS A 155 12.46 -19.09 15.80
CA LYS A 155 13.67 -19.91 15.84
C LYS A 155 13.75 -20.75 17.13
N ARG A 156 13.49 -20.14 18.27
CA ARG A 156 13.50 -20.81 19.58
C ARG A 156 12.42 -21.88 19.69
N ASP A 157 11.22 -21.58 19.14
CA ASP A 157 10.03 -22.43 19.28
C ASP A 157 9.82 -23.36 18.06
N ASP A 158 10.83 -23.50 17.16
CA ASP A 158 10.81 -24.31 15.93
C ASP A 158 9.58 -24.01 15.04
N ILE A 159 9.12 -22.76 15.00
CA ILE A 159 8.00 -22.35 14.15
C ILE A 159 8.52 -22.11 12.72
N ARG A 160 8.00 -22.89 11.77
CA ARG A 160 8.48 -22.87 10.38
C ARG A 160 7.63 -21.93 9.53
N MET A 161 8.24 -20.84 9.02
CA MET A 161 7.60 -19.93 8.09
C MET A 161 7.61 -20.50 6.67
N LEU A 162 6.44 -20.69 6.06
CA LEU A 162 6.29 -21.19 4.70
C LEU A 162 5.73 -20.09 3.80
N VAL A 163 6.40 -19.86 2.67
CA VAL A 163 5.91 -18.93 1.64
C VAL A 163 4.80 -19.62 0.84
N ILE A 164 3.56 -19.20 1.04
CA ILE A 164 2.36 -19.79 0.45
C ILE A 164 1.73 -18.88 -0.61
N GLY A 165 1.61 -17.58 -0.33
CA GLY A 165 0.98 -16.61 -1.21
C GLY A 165 0.00 -15.67 -0.48
N ASP A 166 -0.97 -15.13 -1.23
CA ASP A 166 -1.95 -14.18 -0.70
C ASP A 166 -2.96 -14.81 0.29
N ASN A 167 -3.84 -13.98 0.84
CA ASN A 167 -4.83 -14.40 1.85
C ASN A 167 -5.70 -15.58 1.38
N THR A 168 -6.12 -15.57 0.12
CA THR A 168 -6.97 -16.64 -0.44
C THR A 168 -6.25 -17.97 -0.44
N ILE A 169 -5.00 -17.98 -0.95
CA ILE A 169 -4.18 -19.20 -1.05
C ILE A 169 -3.80 -19.70 0.35
N ARG A 170 -3.45 -18.79 1.28
CA ARG A 170 -3.13 -19.15 2.67
C ARG A 170 -4.34 -19.74 3.40
N GLY A 171 -5.55 -19.18 3.18
CA GLY A 171 -6.78 -19.75 3.73
C GLY A 171 -7.01 -21.18 3.25
N GLN A 172 -6.85 -21.45 1.95
CA GLN A 172 -6.97 -22.79 1.37
C GLN A 172 -5.89 -23.75 1.90
N ALA A 173 -4.64 -23.29 2.04
CA ALA A 173 -3.55 -24.09 2.59
C ALA A 173 -3.78 -24.45 4.07
N LEU A 174 -4.43 -23.58 4.82
CA LEU A 174 -4.82 -23.85 6.21
C LEU A 174 -5.96 -24.85 6.28
N GLU A 175 -6.98 -24.74 5.42
CA GLU A 175 -8.10 -25.70 5.30
C GLU A 175 -7.60 -27.10 4.92
N SER A 176 -6.69 -27.21 3.96
CA SER A 176 -6.12 -28.48 3.51
C SER A 176 -5.11 -29.10 4.49
N GLY A 177 -4.65 -28.34 5.49
CA GLY A 177 -3.61 -28.79 6.44
C GLY A 177 -2.19 -28.73 5.91
N THR A 178 -1.95 -28.03 4.81
CA THR A 178 -0.59 -27.75 4.31
C THR A 178 0.18 -26.87 5.28
N ILE A 179 -0.51 -25.94 5.95
CA ILE A 179 -0.02 -25.13 7.06
C ILE A 179 -0.91 -25.28 8.28
N ASP A 180 -0.40 -24.94 9.44
CA ASP A 180 -1.08 -25.11 10.74
C ASP A 180 -1.64 -23.77 11.25
N ALA A 181 -1.04 -22.64 10.84
CA ALA A 181 -1.46 -21.29 11.18
C ALA A 181 -1.15 -20.29 10.05
N THR A 182 -1.84 -19.18 10.03
CA THR A 182 -1.52 -18.02 9.18
C THR A 182 -2.21 -16.76 9.72
N SER A 183 -1.68 -15.57 9.43
CA SER A 183 -2.42 -14.33 9.66
C SER A 183 -3.33 -14.04 8.47
N LEU A 184 -4.55 -13.62 8.74
CA LEU A 184 -5.52 -13.18 7.73
C LEU A 184 -6.10 -11.84 8.16
N ASP A 185 -6.40 -10.97 7.20
CA ASP A 185 -7.23 -9.80 7.52
C ASP A 185 -8.68 -10.24 7.79
N GLY A 186 -9.44 -9.40 8.52
CA GLY A 186 -10.65 -9.82 9.17
C GLY A 186 -11.73 -10.40 8.27
N ALA A 187 -11.86 -9.93 7.01
CA ALA A 187 -12.83 -10.51 6.07
C ALA A 187 -12.45 -11.95 5.70
N PHE A 188 -11.17 -12.21 5.43
CA PHE A 188 -10.67 -13.56 5.17
C PHE A 188 -10.64 -14.41 6.44
N ALA A 189 -10.35 -13.82 7.60
CA ALA A 189 -10.43 -14.48 8.90
C ALA A 189 -11.86 -14.94 9.21
N ARG A 190 -12.88 -14.10 8.97
CA ARG A 190 -14.29 -14.50 9.13
C ARG A 190 -14.66 -15.65 8.21
N LYS A 191 -14.24 -15.60 6.95
CA LYS A 191 -14.46 -16.70 5.99
C LYS A 191 -13.83 -18.00 6.47
N ALA A 192 -12.61 -17.95 6.99
CA ALA A 192 -11.90 -19.10 7.52
C ALA A 192 -12.63 -19.66 8.78
N LYS A 193 -13.06 -18.80 9.69
CA LYS A 193 -13.85 -19.18 10.89
C LYS A 193 -15.17 -19.85 10.51
N ALA A 194 -15.87 -19.36 9.50
CA ALA A 194 -17.10 -19.97 8.99
C ALA A 194 -16.89 -21.40 8.44
N ARG A 195 -15.65 -21.78 8.14
CA ARG A 195 -15.24 -23.13 7.70
C ARG A 195 -14.64 -23.99 8.82
N GLY A 196 -14.82 -23.58 10.08
CA GLY A 196 -14.40 -24.34 11.25
C GLY A 196 -12.95 -24.08 11.70
N LEU A 197 -12.25 -23.12 11.13
CA LEU A 197 -10.94 -22.68 11.61
C LEU A 197 -11.10 -21.76 12.82
N VAL A 198 -10.04 -21.58 13.61
CA VAL A 198 -10.09 -20.89 14.90
C VAL A 198 -9.21 -19.63 14.86
N SER A 199 -9.72 -18.53 15.41
CA SER A 199 -8.89 -17.36 15.70
C SER A 199 -8.15 -17.60 17.03
N LEU A 200 -6.85 -17.75 16.99
CA LEU A 200 -6.00 -17.90 18.17
C LEU A 200 -5.69 -16.55 18.83
N ALA A 201 -5.52 -15.51 18.00
CA ALA A 201 -5.30 -14.14 18.47
C ALA A 201 -5.81 -13.13 17.44
N ASP A 202 -6.37 -12.03 17.94
CA ASP A 202 -6.71 -10.84 17.15
C ASP A 202 -5.69 -9.74 17.46
N PHE A 203 -4.73 -9.53 16.56
CA PHE A 203 -3.67 -8.54 16.75
C PHE A 203 -4.17 -7.09 16.62
N SER A 204 -5.38 -6.87 16.10
CA SER A 204 -5.97 -5.53 16.03
C SER A 204 -6.18 -4.90 17.42
N THR A 205 -6.31 -5.73 18.45
CA THR A 205 -6.48 -5.30 19.84
C THR A 205 -5.16 -5.08 20.57
N ALA A 206 -4.06 -5.65 20.08
CA ALA A 206 -2.75 -5.60 20.73
C ALA A 206 -1.97 -4.30 20.48
N ASN A 207 -2.50 -3.41 19.63
CA ASN A 207 -1.92 -2.10 19.31
C ASN A 207 -0.43 -2.16 18.90
N ILE A 208 -0.04 -3.17 18.14
CA ILE A 208 1.36 -3.43 17.74
C ILE A 208 1.75 -2.46 16.62
N PRO A 209 2.72 -1.53 16.85
CA PRO A 209 3.17 -0.60 15.82
C PRO A 209 3.93 -1.33 14.71
N ILE A 210 3.57 -1.03 13.47
CA ILE A 210 4.29 -1.46 12.27
C ILE A 210 4.16 -0.35 11.24
N MET A 211 5.00 -0.34 10.22
CA MET A 211 4.75 0.44 9.03
C MET A 211 4.47 -0.50 7.86
N ASN A 212 3.20 -0.70 7.58
CA ASN A 212 2.71 -1.53 6.49
C ASN A 212 1.89 -0.66 5.51
N HIS A 213 1.72 -1.11 4.26
CA HIS A 213 1.06 -0.30 3.22
C HIS A 213 1.64 1.12 3.13
N VAL A 214 2.91 1.19 2.77
CA VAL A 214 3.64 2.45 2.58
C VAL A 214 3.77 2.78 1.10
N VAL A 215 3.94 4.07 0.79
CA VAL A 215 4.37 4.54 -0.52
C VAL A 215 5.87 4.78 -0.46
N ALA A 216 6.60 4.07 -1.33
CA ALA A 216 8.05 4.17 -1.45
C ALA A 216 8.44 4.62 -2.86
N VAL A 217 9.52 5.38 -2.94
CA VAL A 217 10.16 5.83 -4.18
C VAL A 217 11.67 5.77 -4.04
N LYS A 218 12.43 5.91 -5.14
CA LYS A 218 13.85 6.21 -5.04
C LYS A 218 14.05 7.66 -4.59
N LYS A 219 15.04 7.93 -3.73
CA LYS A 219 15.40 9.31 -3.32
C LYS A 219 15.78 10.16 -4.54
N THR A 220 16.53 9.57 -5.46
CA THR A 220 16.91 10.23 -6.72
C THR A 220 15.70 10.56 -7.59
N TYR A 221 14.65 9.72 -7.60
CA TYR A 221 13.41 10.02 -8.31
C TYR A 221 12.64 11.15 -7.61
N LEU A 222 12.52 11.12 -6.29
CA LEU A 222 11.90 12.19 -5.51
C LEU A 222 12.59 13.54 -5.72
N GLN A 223 13.93 13.56 -5.75
CA GLN A 223 14.71 14.79 -5.97
C GLN A 223 14.53 15.36 -7.39
N ARG A 224 14.45 14.50 -8.40
CA ARG A 224 14.32 14.92 -9.82
C ARG A 224 12.88 15.27 -10.20
N GLN A 225 11.90 14.64 -9.57
CA GLN A 225 10.49 14.72 -9.93
C GLN A 225 9.59 14.91 -8.69
N PRO A 226 9.87 15.90 -7.80
CA PRO A 226 9.10 16.07 -6.56
C PRO A 226 7.63 16.36 -6.81
N GLU A 227 7.30 17.10 -7.88
CA GLU A 227 5.92 17.43 -8.25
C GLU A 227 5.13 16.19 -8.69
N ILE A 228 5.77 15.27 -9.42
CA ILE A 228 5.13 14.01 -9.82
C ILE A 228 4.80 13.17 -8.59
N VAL A 229 5.75 13.03 -7.65
CA VAL A 229 5.54 12.28 -6.42
C VAL A 229 4.45 12.94 -5.56
N GLU A 230 4.44 14.28 -5.45
CA GLU A 230 3.38 15.01 -4.76
C GLU A 230 2.00 14.76 -5.40
N ASN A 231 1.90 14.80 -6.72
CA ASN A 231 0.65 14.57 -7.43
C ASN A 231 0.16 13.12 -7.28
N VAL A 232 1.07 12.15 -7.23
CA VAL A 232 0.72 10.76 -6.87
C VAL A 232 0.17 10.71 -5.43
N LEU A 233 0.79 11.38 -4.46
CA LEU A 233 0.30 11.43 -3.09
C LEU A 233 -1.06 12.15 -2.99
N ARG A 234 -1.29 13.22 -3.77
CA ARG A 234 -2.62 13.89 -3.86
C ARG A 234 -3.70 12.92 -4.32
N ALA A 235 -3.44 12.15 -5.38
CA ALA A 235 -4.38 11.14 -5.88
C ALA A 235 -4.68 10.05 -4.84
N LEU A 236 -3.66 9.59 -4.13
CA LEU A 236 -3.79 8.56 -3.09
C LEU A 236 -4.54 9.08 -1.85
N VAL A 237 -4.30 10.33 -1.43
CA VAL A 237 -5.03 10.98 -0.32
C VAL A 237 -6.50 11.21 -0.70
N GLU A 238 -6.78 11.60 -1.95
CA GLU A 238 -8.16 11.71 -2.42
C GLU A 238 -8.84 10.34 -2.47
N GLY A 239 -8.15 9.30 -2.97
CA GLY A 239 -8.63 7.91 -2.94
C GLY A 239 -8.89 7.40 -1.53
N LEU A 240 -8.07 7.81 -0.57
CA LEU A 240 -8.25 7.51 0.86
C LEU A 240 -9.52 8.20 1.40
N ALA A 241 -9.67 9.50 1.20
CA ALA A 241 -10.85 10.25 1.65
C ALA A 241 -12.14 9.72 1.00
N PHE A 242 -12.10 9.42 -0.30
CA PHE A 242 -13.19 8.77 -1.04
C PHE A 242 -13.57 7.42 -0.41
N THR A 243 -12.57 6.62 0.00
CA THR A 243 -12.78 5.32 0.64
C THR A 243 -13.53 5.46 1.98
N TRP A 244 -13.24 6.51 2.75
CA TRP A 244 -13.89 6.79 4.03
C TRP A 244 -15.32 7.33 3.91
N SER A 245 -15.72 7.83 2.75
CA SER A 245 -17.03 8.47 2.56
C SER A 245 -18.15 7.44 2.36
N PRO A 246 -19.22 7.47 3.15
CA PRO A 246 -20.38 6.61 2.96
C PRO A 246 -21.05 6.76 1.60
N LYS A 247 -21.01 7.96 1.01
CA LYS A 247 -21.56 8.23 -0.33
C LYS A 247 -20.83 7.48 -1.43
N SER A 248 -19.55 7.18 -1.22
CA SER A 248 -18.69 6.48 -2.18
C SER A 248 -18.69 4.97 -2.01
N LYS A 249 -19.30 4.44 -0.96
CA LYS A 249 -19.26 3.03 -0.55
C LYS A 249 -19.51 2.05 -1.70
N SER A 250 -20.55 2.28 -2.50
CA SER A 250 -20.88 1.38 -3.63
C SER A 250 -19.77 1.31 -4.68
N ALA A 251 -19.07 2.44 -4.96
CA ALA A 251 -17.94 2.46 -5.89
C ALA A 251 -16.71 1.76 -5.29
N VAL A 252 -16.46 1.96 -4.01
CA VAL A 252 -15.39 1.29 -3.26
C VAL A 252 -15.59 -0.22 -3.26
N LEU A 253 -16.79 -0.70 -2.92
CA LEU A 253 -17.12 -2.13 -2.90
C LEU A 253 -16.96 -2.78 -4.28
N ARG A 254 -17.40 -2.10 -5.37
CA ARG A 254 -17.17 -2.60 -6.74
C ARG A 254 -15.68 -2.73 -7.08
N SER A 255 -14.87 -1.73 -6.71
CA SER A 255 -13.41 -1.75 -6.93
C SER A 255 -12.76 -2.93 -6.22
N VAL A 256 -13.04 -3.11 -4.95
CA VAL A 256 -12.50 -4.18 -4.10
C VAL A 256 -12.95 -5.55 -4.58
N ALA A 257 -14.26 -5.75 -4.79
CA ALA A 257 -14.83 -7.04 -5.20
C ALA A 257 -14.21 -7.51 -6.54
N ARG A 258 -14.07 -6.61 -7.51
CA ARG A 258 -13.44 -6.91 -8.80
C ARG A 258 -11.99 -7.37 -8.63
N ARG A 259 -11.17 -6.65 -7.85
CA ARG A 259 -9.74 -6.93 -7.70
C ARG A 259 -9.46 -8.14 -6.84
N LEU A 260 -10.18 -8.31 -5.75
CA LEU A 260 -10.05 -9.45 -4.85
C LEU A 260 -10.85 -10.68 -5.31
N ARG A 261 -11.60 -10.57 -6.45
CA ARG A 261 -12.47 -11.62 -6.98
C ARG A 261 -13.47 -12.14 -5.94
N ILE A 262 -14.03 -11.22 -5.15
CA ILE A 262 -15.03 -11.51 -4.14
C ILE A 262 -16.41 -11.44 -4.80
N THR A 263 -17.11 -12.57 -4.82
CA THR A 263 -18.49 -12.69 -5.32
C THR A 263 -19.53 -12.56 -4.21
N ASP A 264 -19.14 -12.84 -2.98
CA ASP A 264 -19.99 -12.69 -1.79
C ASP A 264 -19.99 -11.24 -1.30
N THR A 265 -21.11 -10.58 -1.45
CA THR A 265 -21.26 -9.18 -1.07
C THR A 265 -21.11 -8.95 0.44
N ALA A 266 -21.44 -9.94 1.29
CA ALA A 266 -21.25 -9.83 2.73
C ALA A 266 -19.77 -9.77 3.11
N ILE A 267 -18.92 -10.56 2.44
CA ILE A 267 -17.46 -10.52 2.64
C ILE A 267 -16.89 -9.16 2.22
N ALA A 268 -17.35 -8.62 1.08
CA ALA A 268 -16.90 -7.32 0.60
C ALA A 268 -17.31 -6.19 1.57
N GLU A 269 -18.56 -6.24 2.06
CA GLU A 269 -19.09 -5.31 3.06
C GLU A 269 -18.31 -5.37 4.36
N ASP A 270 -18.13 -6.56 4.89
CA ASP A 270 -17.38 -6.79 6.12
C ASP A 270 -15.94 -6.27 6.04
N GLY A 271 -15.23 -6.56 4.94
CA GLY A 271 -13.88 -6.06 4.73
C GLY A 271 -13.82 -4.53 4.63
N TYR A 272 -14.85 -3.92 4.01
CA TYR A 272 -14.97 -2.47 3.96
C TYR A 272 -15.20 -1.88 5.37
N GLN A 273 -16.09 -2.43 6.16
CA GLN A 273 -16.35 -1.95 7.53
C GLN A 273 -15.12 -2.10 8.43
N GLU A 274 -14.42 -3.22 8.33
CA GLU A 274 -13.18 -3.43 9.07
C GLU A 274 -12.10 -2.41 8.71
N LEU A 275 -11.94 -2.13 7.41
CA LEU A 275 -10.99 -1.14 6.91
C LEU A 275 -11.18 0.23 7.57
N LEU A 276 -12.44 0.62 7.81
CA LEU A 276 -12.79 1.92 8.38
C LEU A 276 -12.85 1.93 9.91
N THR A 277 -13.23 0.84 10.56
CA THR A 277 -13.54 0.83 12.00
C THR A 277 -12.40 0.31 12.87
N ARG A 278 -11.56 -0.59 12.36
CA ARG A 278 -10.47 -1.21 13.12
C ARG A 278 -9.09 -0.59 12.88
N GLY A 279 -9.01 0.65 12.37
CA GLY A 279 -7.73 1.31 12.11
C GLY A 279 -6.93 0.68 10.98
N GLY A 280 -7.62 0.04 10.02
CA GLY A 280 -6.97 -0.52 8.84
C GLY A 280 -6.24 0.51 7.99
N LEU A 281 -6.71 1.76 7.99
CA LEU A 281 -6.12 2.87 7.25
C LEU A 281 -5.99 4.12 8.12
N GLU A 282 -4.85 4.77 8.01
CA GLU A 282 -4.57 6.08 8.64
C GLU A 282 -5.23 7.21 7.83
N LYS A 283 -6.07 8.03 8.49
CA LYS A 283 -6.69 9.20 7.84
C LYS A 283 -5.67 10.25 7.41
N ARG A 284 -4.54 10.34 8.11
CA ARG A 284 -3.39 11.19 7.81
C ARG A 284 -2.17 10.30 7.61
N PRO A 285 -1.87 9.88 6.37
CA PRO A 285 -0.92 8.79 6.12
C PRO A 285 0.54 9.26 6.23
N HIS A 286 0.92 9.80 7.38
CA HIS A 286 2.30 10.13 7.68
C HIS A 286 3.14 8.88 7.97
N PRO A 287 4.40 8.83 7.49
CA PRO A 287 5.31 7.76 7.88
C PRO A 287 5.56 7.71 9.39
N SER A 288 5.46 6.52 10.00
CA SER A 288 5.60 6.28 11.43
C SER A 288 7.03 5.87 11.79
N VAL A 289 7.70 6.68 12.61
CA VAL A 289 9.04 6.34 13.14
C VAL A 289 8.98 5.14 14.08
N GLU A 290 7.95 5.06 14.92
CA GLU A 290 7.75 3.95 15.86
C GLU A 290 7.57 2.62 15.11
N GLY A 291 6.69 2.62 14.10
CA GLY A 291 6.49 1.45 13.24
C GLY A 291 7.78 1.04 12.51
N MET A 292 8.58 2.02 12.05
CA MET A 292 9.86 1.73 11.40
C MET A 292 10.88 1.12 12.38
N ARG A 293 10.95 1.59 13.63
CA ARG A 293 11.85 1.02 14.65
C ARG A 293 11.54 -0.45 14.92
N ASN A 294 10.25 -0.82 15.01
CA ASN A 294 9.87 -2.23 15.19
C ASN A 294 10.26 -3.08 13.97
N VAL A 295 10.07 -2.56 12.76
CA VAL A 295 10.51 -3.25 11.55
C VAL A 295 12.03 -3.37 11.51
N GLN A 296 12.76 -2.32 11.84
CA GLN A 296 14.22 -2.33 11.92
C GLN A 296 14.72 -3.42 12.90
N ARG A 297 14.18 -3.44 14.13
CA ARG A 297 14.50 -4.43 15.16
C ARG A 297 14.26 -5.86 14.68
N LEU A 298 13.14 -6.07 13.96
CA LEU A 298 12.80 -7.39 13.42
C LEU A 298 13.74 -7.80 12.28
N MET A 299 14.04 -6.88 11.36
CA MET A 299 14.84 -7.19 10.18
C MET A 299 16.34 -7.36 10.50
N GLN A 300 16.86 -6.68 11.53
CA GLN A 300 18.27 -6.81 11.93
C GLN A 300 18.63 -8.19 12.44
N ILE A 301 17.64 -9.03 12.85
CA ILE A 301 17.88 -10.42 13.28
C ILE A 301 18.48 -11.24 12.13
N SER A 302 18.04 -10.98 10.90
CA SER A 302 18.53 -11.67 9.69
C SER A 302 19.59 -10.88 8.93
N ASN A 303 19.62 -9.55 9.09
CA ASN A 303 20.59 -8.65 8.47
C ASN A 303 21.05 -7.59 9.49
N PRO A 304 22.20 -7.81 10.20
CA PRO A 304 22.68 -6.87 11.22
C PRO A 304 22.89 -5.44 10.72
N ARG A 305 23.23 -5.23 9.43
CA ARG A 305 23.39 -3.89 8.83
C ARG A 305 22.14 -3.04 8.92
N VAL A 306 20.97 -3.66 8.98
CA VAL A 306 19.70 -2.93 9.16
C VAL A 306 19.70 -2.14 10.46
N GLY A 307 20.37 -2.63 11.50
CA GLY A 307 20.52 -1.94 12.79
C GLY A 307 21.29 -0.61 12.70
N GLU A 308 22.14 -0.45 11.67
CA GLU A 308 22.96 0.75 11.46
C GLU A 308 22.20 1.86 10.72
N VAL A 309 21.08 1.54 10.04
CA VAL A 309 20.27 2.49 9.30
C VAL A 309 19.44 3.33 10.26
N LYS A 310 19.57 4.65 10.20
CA LYS A 310 18.69 5.52 10.99
C LYS A 310 17.30 5.52 10.37
N PRO A 311 16.22 5.33 11.16
CA PRO A 311 14.85 5.37 10.62
C PRO A 311 14.55 6.62 9.79
N ASP A 312 15.06 7.77 10.20
CA ASP A 312 14.86 9.03 9.47
C ASP A 312 15.57 9.08 8.11
N ASP A 313 16.58 8.22 7.85
CA ASP A 313 17.21 8.12 6.53
C ASP A 313 16.34 7.36 5.52
N VAL A 314 15.33 6.64 5.99
CA VAL A 314 14.38 5.85 5.19
C VAL A 314 13.01 6.53 5.08
N LEU A 315 12.78 7.59 5.85
CA LEU A 315 11.49 8.30 5.93
C LEU A 315 11.63 9.74 5.42
N ASP A 316 10.85 10.09 4.40
CA ASP A 316 10.67 11.49 3.99
C ASP A 316 9.22 11.92 4.29
N ARG A 317 9.07 12.85 5.22
CA ARG A 317 7.77 13.37 5.65
C ARG A 317 7.42 14.72 5.01
N SER A 318 8.31 15.25 4.17
CA SER A 318 8.20 16.61 3.63
C SER A 318 6.95 16.82 2.80
N LEU A 319 6.67 15.92 1.87
CA LEU A 319 5.50 16.03 0.99
C LEU A 319 4.19 15.83 1.74
N MET A 320 4.11 14.86 2.67
CA MET A 320 2.89 14.68 3.47
C MET A 320 2.63 15.88 4.38
N ARG A 321 3.67 16.47 5.01
CA ARG A 321 3.55 17.72 5.76
C ARG A 321 3.07 18.87 4.86
N LYS A 322 3.66 19.03 3.67
CA LYS A 322 3.22 20.04 2.70
C LYS A 322 1.75 19.89 2.34
N LEU A 323 1.25 18.66 2.12
CA LEU A 323 -0.16 18.40 1.86
C LEU A 323 -1.04 18.74 3.07
N GLU A 324 -0.58 18.46 4.28
CA GLU A 324 -1.29 18.81 5.51
C GLU A 324 -1.32 20.31 5.74
N ASP A 325 -0.16 20.97 5.74
CA ASP A 325 -0.01 22.41 5.99
C ASP A 325 -0.76 23.28 4.97
N SER A 326 -0.86 22.81 3.71
CA SER A 326 -1.68 23.44 2.68
C SER A 326 -3.19 23.26 2.89
N GLY A 327 -3.62 22.48 3.89
CA GLY A 327 -5.00 22.10 4.12
C GLY A 327 -5.57 21.13 3.06
N PHE A 328 -4.72 20.53 2.23
CA PHE A 328 -5.19 19.62 1.16
C PHE A 328 -5.92 18.41 1.72
N ILE A 329 -5.37 17.78 2.76
CA ILE A 329 -5.97 16.60 3.39
C ILE A 329 -7.37 16.93 3.91
N ASP A 330 -7.52 18.04 4.63
CA ASP A 330 -8.81 18.47 5.19
C ASP A 330 -9.81 18.81 4.09
N ARG A 331 -9.38 19.45 2.99
CA ARG A 331 -10.26 19.68 1.83
C ARG A 331 -10.78 18.38 1.22
N MET A 332 -9.97 17.31 1.17
CA MET A 332 -10.43 16.02 0.65
C MET A 332 -11.48 15.39 1.57
N TYR A 333 -11.29 15.43 2.89
CA TYR A 333 -12.30 14.96 3.85
C TYR A 333 -13.55 15.84 3.89
N ASN A 334 -13.47 17.13 3.57
CA ASN A 334 -14.65 17.98 3.40
C ASN A 334 -15.41 17.65 2.11
N LEU A 335 -14.70 17.30 1.03
CA LEU A 335 -15.30 16.87 -0.24
C LEU A 335 -15.94 15.47 -0.12
N TYR A 336 -15.30 14.59 0.62
CA TYR A 336 -15.73 13.21 0.89
C TYR A 336 -15.86 12.98 2.40
N PRO A 337 -16.90 13.56 3.05
CA PRO A 337 -17.01 13.50 4.50
C PRO A 337 -17.14 12.05 4.99
N PRO A 338 -16.29 11.65 5.96
CA PRO A 338 -16.46 10.38 6.66
C PRO A 338 -17.71 10.44 7.55
N LYS A 339 -18.19 9.27 8.00
CA LYS A 339 -19.24 9.23 9.03
C LYS A 339 -18.78 9.87 10.31
#